data_661601c4043a3724ac5f91a64de14482
#
_entry.id   661601c4043a3724ac5f91a64de14482
#
_cell.length_a   1.000
_cell.length_b   1.000
_cell.length_c   1.000
_cell.angle_alpha   90.00
_cell.angle_beta   90.00
_cell.angle_gamma   90.00
#
_symmetry.space_group_name_H-M   'P 1'
#
loop_
_entity.id
_entity.type
_entity.pdbx_description
1 polymer ?
#
loop_
_entity_poly.entity_id
_entity_poly.type
_entity_poly.pdbx_seq_one_letter_code
_entity_poly.pdbx_strand_id
1 'polypeptide(L)' 'MSFADNLVYLRQHYGITQEGLAEQLSVSRQTVSKWEAGTNYPEMDKLLQLCDLFHTSLDDLKIGRAHV' A
#
# COMPACT_ATOMS: atom_id res chain seq x y z
N MET A 1 -9.03 -3.05 -10.68
CA MET A 1 -8.01 -3.44 -9.68
C MET A 1 -8.44 -2.94 -8.32
N SER A 2 -8.36 -3.76 -7.29
CA SER A 2 -8.74 -3.36 -5.94
C SER A 2 -7.58 -2.61 -5.26
N PHE A 3 -7.85 -2.02 -4.09
CA PHE A 3 -6.78 -1.43 -3.29
C PHE A 3 -5.68 -2.47 -3.00
N ALA A 4 -6.09 -3.68 -2.61
CA ALA A 4 -5.14 -4.74 -2.28
C ALA A 4 -4.22 -5.06 -3.46
N ASP A 5 -4.82 -5.25 -4.63
CA ASP A 5 -4.04 -5.52 -5.85
C ASP A 5 -3.12 -4.36 -6.20
N ASN A 6 -3.63 -3.14 -6.06
CA ASN A 6 -2.86 -1.94 -6.38
C ASN A 6 -1.67 -1.79 -5.44
N LEU A 7 -1.87 -2.12 -4.17
CA LEU A 7 -0.79 -2.04 -3.19
C LEU A 7 0.35 -3.00 -3.55
N VAL A 8 0.01 -4.24 -3.92
CA VAL A 8 1.01 -5.21 -4.37
C VAL A 8 1.75 -4.67 -5.59
N TYR A 9 1.00 -4.16 -6.57
CA TYR A 9 1.58 -3.62 -7.80
C TYR A 9 2.56 -2.49 -7.51
N LEU A 10 2.14 -1.51 -6.71
CA LEU A 10 2.98 -0.36 -6.39
C LEU A 10 4.23 -0.77 -5.63
N ARG A 11 4.06 -1.65 -4.64
CA ARG A 11 5.18 -2.13 -3.86
C ARG A 11 6.23 -2.81 -4.74
N GLN A 12 5.77 -3.68 -5.63
CA GLN A 12 6.67 -4.40 -6.54
C GLN A 12 7.29 -3.47 -7.57
N HIS A 13 6.51 -2.51 -8.06
CA HIS A 13 7.02 -1.53 -9.02
C HIS A 13 8.20 -0.74 -8.45
N TYR A 14 8.11 -0.38 -7.16
CA TYR A 14 9.19 0.37 -6.50
C TYR A 14 10.25 -0.54 -5.88
N GLY A 15 10.14 -1.85 -6.07
CA GLY A 15 11.14 -2.79 -5.57
C GLY A 15 11.21 -2.91 -4.07
N ILE A 16 10.08 -2.71 -3.38
CA ILE A 16 10.03 -2.73 -1.92
C ILE A 16 9.42 -4.06 -1.46
N THR A 17 10.07 -4.70 -0.47
CA THR A 17 9.53 -5.93 0.13
C THR A 17 8.41 -5.58 1.10
N GLN A 18 7.58 -6.59 1.44
CA GLN A 18 6.55 -6.40 2.47
C GLN A 18 7.16 -5.92 3.78
N GLU A 19 8.29 -6.50 4.16
CA GLU A 19 8.98 -6.12 5.38
C GLU A 19 9.49 -4.68 5.30
N GLY A 20 10.06 -4.30 4.15
CA GLY A 20 10.54 -2.93 3.95
C GLY A 20 9.40 -1.92 4.02
N LEU A 21 8.26 -2.25 3.40
CA LEU A 21 7.10 -1.37 3.45
C LEU A 21 6.59 -1.24 4.89
N ALA A 22 6.53 -2.36 5.61
CA ALA A 22 6.08 -2.36 7.01
C ALA A 22 6.97 -1.45 7.86
N GLU A 23 8.27 -1.52 7.67
CA GLU A 23 9.21 -0.66 8.40
C GLU A 23 8.93 0.81 8.13
N GLN A 24 8.73 1.17 6.88
CA GLN A 24 8.50 2.56 6.53
C GLN A 24 7.20 3.11 7.11
N LEU A 25 6.22 2.25 7.29
CA LEU A 25 4.91 2.65 7.83
C LEU A 25 4.79 2.40 9.33
N SER A 26 5.82 1.87 9.96
CA SER A 26 5.83 1.54 11.38
C SER A 26 4.71 0.57 11.77
N VAL A 27 4.52 -0.44 10.94
CA VAL A 27 3.56 -1.52 11.19
C VAL A 27 4.29 -2.85 11.06
N SER A 28 3.61 -3.95 11.43
CA SER A 28 4.19 -5.28 11.26
C SER A 28 4.07 -5.75 9.82
N ARG A 29 4.95 -6.66 9.41
CA ARG A 29 4.85 -7.27 8.09
C ARG A 29 3.50 -7.98 7.92
N GLN A 30 2.98 -8.56 8.99
CA GLN A 30 1.68 -9.22 8.96
C GLN A 30 0.56 -8.24 8.61
N THR A 31 0.66 -7.00 9.09
CA THR A 31 -0.31 -5.96 8.75
C THR A 31 -0.30 -5.68 7.24
N VAL A 32 0.89 -5.51 6.67
CA VAL A 32 1.01 -5.29 5.22
C VAL A 32 0.44 -6.48 4.46
N SER A 33 0.78 -7.69 4.90
CA SER A 33 0.29 -8.91 4.26
C SER A 33 -1.24 -8.97 4.24
N LYS A 34 -1.88 -8.57 5.35
CA LYS A 34 -3.34 -8.57 5.44
C LYS A 34 -3.95 -7.51 4.52
N TRP A 35 -3.32 -6.35 4.40
CA TRP A 35 -3.77 -5.33 3.46
C TRP A 35 -3.73 -5.88 2.02
N GLU A 36 -2.65 -6.57 1.67
CA GLU A 36 -2.47 -7.13 0.31
C GLU A 36 -3.38 -8.31 0.05
N ALA A 37 -3.78 -9.02 1.10
CA ALA A 37 -4.73 -10.13 0.98
C ALA A 37 -6.19 -9.65 0.94
N GLY A 38 -6.43 -8.37 1.22
CA GLY A 38 -7.77 -7.82 1.23
C GLY A 38 -8.56 -8.10 2.49
N THR A 39 -7.92 -8.63 3.54
CA THR A 39 -8.60 -8.96 4.79
C THR A 39 -8.68 -7.78 5.75
N ASN A 40 -7.76 -6.84 5.63
CA ASN A 40 -7.75 -5.61 6.42
C ASN A 40 -7.54 -4.42 5.50
N TYR A 41 -7.95 -3.25 5.98
CA TYR A 41 -7.79 -2.02 5.22
C TYR A 41 -7.07 -1.00 6.10
N PRO A 42 -6.09 -0.26 5.56
CA PRO A 42 -5.35 0.71 6.38
C PRO A 42 -6.21 1.89 6.80
N GLU A 43 -5.89 2.45 7.96
CA GLU A 43 -6.56 3.66 8.41
C GLU A 43 -6.01 4.86 7.64
N MET A 44 -6.69 6.00 7.76
CA MET A 44 -6.40 7.18 6.94
C MET A 44 -4.96 7.63 7.06
N ASP A 45 -4.39 7.61 8.26
CA ASP A 45 -2.99 8.05 8.43
C ASP A 45 -2.03 7.18 7.63
N LYS A 46 -2.29 5.87 7.57
CA LYS A 46 -1.45 4.95 6.79
C LYS A 46 -1.69 5.11 5.31
N LEU A 47 -2.95 5.37 4.91
CA LEU A 47 -3.26 5.63 3.50
C LEU A 47 -2.50 6.86 3.00
N LEU A 48 -2.44 7.91 3.80
CA LEU A 48 -1.73 9.13 3.42
C LEU A 48 -0.22 8.89 3.32
N GLN A 49 0.32 8.08 4.22
CA GLN A 49 1.74 7.70 4.14
C GLN A 49 2.02 6.91 2.87
N LEU A 50 1.12 6.01 2.49
CA LEU A 50 1.26 5.24 1.26
C LEU A 50 1.20 6.15 0.03
N CYS A 51 0.33 7.15 0.05
CA CYS A 51 0.25 8.12 -1.05
C CYS A 51 1.57 8.86 -1.23
N ASP A 52 2.17 9.29 -0.13
CA ASP A 52 3.46 9.98 -0.16
C ASP A 52 4.55 9.07 -0.69
N LEU A 53 4.58 7.84 -0.18
CA LEU A 53 5.63 6.88 -0.54
C LEU A 53 5.58 6.52 -2.02
N PHE A 54 4.38 6.29 -2.55
CA PHE A 54 4.19 5.82 -3.91
C PHE A 54 3.83 6.94 -4.90
N HIS A 55 3.85 8.20 -4.45
CA HIS A 55 3.57 9.35 -5.31
C HIS A 55 2.24 9.20 -6.05
N THR A 56 1.20 8.84 -5.34
CA THR A 56 -0.12 8.64 -5.91
C THR A 56 -1.16 9.42 -5.10
N SER A 57 -2.29 9.74 -5.73
CA SER A 57 -3.37 10.40 -5.02
C SER A 57 -4.13 9.40 -4.16
N LEU A 58 -4.85 9.90 -3.16
CA LEU A 58 -5.65 9.04 -2.30
C LEU A 58 -6.73 8.30 -3.11
N ASP A 59 -7.38 9.00 -4.04
CA ASP A 59 -8.40 8.38 -4.89
C ASP A 59 -7.82 7.26 -5.73
N ASP A 60 -6.69 7.50 -6.38
CA ASP A 60 -6.06 6.49 -7.22
C ASP A 60 -5.61 5.29 -6.40
N LEU A 61 -5.09 5.54 -5.21
CA LEU A 61 -4.66 4.45 -4.33
C LEU A 61 -5.84 3.57 -3.91
N LYS A 62 -6.94 4.20 -3.49
CA LYS A 62 -8.10 3.49 -2.93
C LYS A 62 -8.87 2.71 -4.00
N ILE A 63 -9.04 3.28 -5.18
CA ILE A 63 -9.81 2.62 -6.24
C ILE A 63 -8.96 1.67 -7.08
N GLY A 64 -7.67 1.62 -6.80
CA GLY A 64 -6.79 0.66 -7.48
C GLY A 64 -6.27 1.13 -8.82
N ARG A 65 -6.22 2.43 -9.06
CA ARG A 65 -5.67 2.98 -10.29
C ARG A 65 -4.20 3.32 -10.06
N ALA A 66 -3.31 2.57 -10.67
CA ALA A 66 -1.88 2.78 -10.50
C ALA A 66 -1.35 3.74 -11.56
N HIS A 67 -0.72 4.81 -11.12
CA HIS A 67 -0.06 5.78 -11.99
C HIS A 67 1.45 5.64 -11.83
N VAL A 68 2.06 4.94 -12.75
CA VAL A 68 3.52 4.74 -12.74
C VAL A 68 4.08 4.88 -14.15
#